data_70a72b044298173d6cedfed62085803a
#
_entry.id   70a72b044298173d6cedfed62085803a
#
_cell.length_a   1.000
_cell.length_b   1.000
_cell.length_c   1.000
_cell.angle_alpha   90.00
_cell.angle_beta   90.00
_cell.angle_gamma   90.00
#
_symmetry.space_group_name_H-M   'P 1'
#
loop_
_entity.id
_entity.type
_entity.pdbx_description
1 polymer ?
#
loop_
_entity_poly.entity_id
_entity_poly.type
_entity_poly.pdbx_seq_one_letter_code
_entity_poly.pdbx_strand_id
1 'polypeptide(L)'
;MALQLLEHPGIKLARGTGLDLPHQAARARAMWLAGRQQRPPLLLVVLLWARHCPDVVQSLERHLDAQFADFRCTPEGWSETQAARQVLAALNLQLFRRQQAGRGAADLHAGVLLMQGDELQFLQ
;
A
#
# COMPACT_ATOMS: atom_id res chain seq x y z
N MET A 1 13.31 -11.56 3.27
CA MET A 1 12.06 -10.87 3.70
C MET A 1 11.32 -11.79 4.67
N ALA A 2 10.90 -11.25 5.80
CA ALA A 2 10.10 -11.97 6.78
C ALA A 2 8.63 -11.58 6.62
N LEU A 3 7.75 -12.57 6.72
CA LEU A 3 6.30 -12.36 6.64
C LEU A 3 5.68 -12.80 7.96
N GLN A 4 4.89 -11.92 8.57
CA GLN A 4 4.13 -12.23 9.77
C GLN A 4 2.64 -12.15 9.48
N LEU A 5 1.90 -13.20 9.84
CA LEU A 5 0.46 -13.23 9.73
C LEU A 5 -0.15 -12.90 11.08
N LEU A 6 -0.96 -11.82 11.11
CA LEU A 6 -1.68 -11.39 12.30
C LEU A 6 -3.17 -11.56 12.06
N GLU A 7 -3.84 -12.28 12.96
CA GLU A 7 -5.29 -12.48 12.89
C GLU A 7 -5.98 -11.61 13.92
N HIS A 8 -6.96 -10.82 13.47
CA HIS A 8 -7.88 -10.08 14.31
C HIS A 8 -9.29 -10.53 14.00
N PRO A 9 -10.26 -10.38 14.94
CA PRO A 9 -11.66 -10.69 14.62
C PRO A 9 -12.13 -9.93 13.39
N GLY A 10 -12.43 -10.67 12.31
CA GLY A 10 -12.90 -10.12 11.05
C GLY A 10 -11.84 -9.53 10.14
N ILE A 11 -10.56 -9.53 10.51
CA ILE A 11 -9.47 -8.98 9.69
C ILE A 11 -8.26 -9.91 9.75
N LYS A 12 -7.77 -10.31 8.57
CA LYS A 12 -6.48 -10.99 8.46
C LYS A 12 -5.46 -10.00 7.90
N LEU A 13 -4.40 -9.78 8.65
CA LEU A 13 -3.35 -8.83 8.32
C LEU A 13 -2.01 -9.57 8.24
N ALA A 14 -1.29 -9.39 7.15
CA ALA A 14 0.07 -9.87 7.00
C ALA A 14 1.02 -8.70 6.79
N ARG A 15 2.20 -8.78 7.38
CA ARG A 15 3.26 -7.79 7.24
C ARG A 15 4.53 -8.45 6.76
N GLY A 16 5.20 -7.82 5.82
CA GLY A 16 6.50 -8.25 5.33
C GLY A 16 7.53 -7.15 5.51
N THR A 17 8.74 -7.55 5.87
CA THR A 17 9.88 -6.63 6.01
C THR A 17 11.05 -7.13 5.18
N GLY A 18 11.74 -6.19 4.54
CA GLY A 18 13.00 -6.45 3.89
C GLY A 18 14.17 -6.19 4.81
N LEU A 19 15.39 -6.25 4.26
CA LEU A 19 16.59 -5.86 4.99
C LEU A 19 16.62 -4.34 5.13
N ASP A 20 16.62 -3.85 6.37
CA ASP A 20 16.72 -2.43 6.63
C ASP A 20 18.17 -1.98 6.59
N LEU A 21 18.43 -0.95 5.81
CA LEU A 21 19.70 -0.23 5.77
C LEU A 21 19.46 1.22 6.16
N PRO A 22 20.50 1.96 6.56
CA PRO A 22 20.33 3.39 6.79
C PRO A 22 19.74 4.05 5.55
N HIS A 23 18.62 4.75 5.72
CA HIS A 23 17.89 5.47 4.67
C HIS A 23 17.31 4.60 3.56
N GLN A 24 17.28 3.27 3.74
CA GLN A 24 16.72 2.35 2.75
C GLN A 24 15.99 1.21 3.44
N ALA A 25 14.74 0.96 3.04
CA ALA A 25 13.94 -0.15 3.56
C ALA A 25 12.82 -0.51 2.60
N ALA A 26 12.24 -1.69 2.81
CA ALA A 26 11.04 -2.15 2.12
C ALA A 26 10.04 -2.69 3.14
N ARG A 27 8.76 -2.44 2.88
CA ARG A 27 7.65 -2.95 3.68
C ARG A 27 6.54 -3.46 2.79
N ALA A 28 5.90 -4.51 3.24
CA ALA A 28 4.70 -5.04 2.60
C ALA A 28 3.61 -5.21 3.64
N ARG A 29 2.37 -4.93 3.25
CA ARG A 29 1.21 -5.18 4.09
C ARG A 29 0.12 -5.78 3.24
N ALA A 30 -0.48 -6.87 3.71
CA ALA A 30 -1.60 -7.52 3.05
C ALA A 30 -2.79 -7.54 3.98
N MET A 31 -3.98 -7.32 3.43
CA MET A 31 -5.21 -7.30 4.20
C MET A 31 -6.33 -7.95 3.40
N TRP A 32 -7.09 -8.84 4.05
CA TRP A 32 -8.33 -9.35 3.50
C TRP A 32 -9.44 -8.35 3.78
N LEU A 33 -10.19 -8.00 2.76
CA LEU A 33 -11.31 -7.07 2.83
C LEU A 33 -12.56 -7.72 2.25
N ALA A 34 -13.72 -7.32 2.74
CA ALA A 34 -14.98 -7.73 2.12
C ALA A 34 -15.06 -7.15 0.71
N GLY A 35 -15.52 -7.97 -0.24
CA GLY A 35 -15.74 -7.52 -1.61
C GLY A 35 -16.88 -6.51 -1.67
N ARG A 36 -16.76 -5.54 -2.57
CA ARG A 36 -17.80 -4.54 -2.82
C ARG A 36 -18.87 -5.12 -3.73
N GLN A 37 -20.12 -4.67 -3.56
CA GLN A 37 -21.23 -5.04 -4.44
C GLN A 37 -21.38 -6.57 -4.58
N GLN A 38 -21.28 -7.29 -3.46
CA GLN A 38 -21.42 -8.75 -3.39
C GLN A 38 -20.34 -9.53 -4.17
N ARG A 39 -19.23 -8.87 -4.52
CA ARG A 39 -18.09 -9.56 -5.11
C ARG A 39 -17.33 -10.39 -4.05
N PRO A 40 -16.53 -11.37 -4.47
CA PRO A 40 -15.73 -12.16 -3.55
C PRO A 40 -14.80 -11.31 -2.66
N PRO A 41 -14.36 -11.83 -1.51
CA PRO A 41 -13.40 -11.12 -0.69
C PRO A 41 -12.14 -10.76 -1.47
N LEU A 42 -11.56 -9.61 -1.12
CA LEU A 42 -10.39 -9.05 -1.77
C LEU A 42 -9.17 -9.21 -0.88
N LEU A 43 -8.09 -9.72 -1.44
CA LEU A 43 -6.76 -9.61 -0.83
C LEU A 43 -6.07 -8.41 -1.46
N LEU A 44 -5.78 -7.40 -0.64
CA LEU A 44 -5.07 -6.20 -1.05
C LEU A 44 -3.66 -6.24 -0.45
N VAL A 45 -2.65 -6.21 -1.31
CA VAL A 45 -1.25 -6.19 -0.90
C VAL A 45 -0.63 -4.90 -1.37
N VAL A 46 -0.03 -4.15 -0.46
CA VAL A 46 0.69 -2.92 -0.78
C VAL A 46 2.16 -3.13 -0.45
N LEU A 47 3.01 -2.88 -1.44
CA LEU A 47 4.46 -2.95 -1.33
C LEU A 47 5.01 -1.55 -1.46
N LEU A 48 5.82 -1.14 -0.48
CA LEU A 48 6.51 0.15 -0.54
C LEU A 48 7.98 -0.07 -0.27
N TRP A 49 8.83 0.61 -1.05
CA TRP A 49 10.25 0.65 -0.76
C TRP A 49 10.78 2.05 -1.05
N ALA A 50 11.79 2.44 -0.27
CA ALA A 50 12.37 3.76 -0.37
C ALA A 50 13.87 3.71 -0.20
N ARG A 51 14.57 4.62 -0.88
CA ARG A 51 16.00 4.88 -0.75
C ARG A 51 16.22 6.36 -0.48
N HIS A 52 17.36 6.70 0.14
CA HIS A 52 17.72 8.07 0.42
C HIS A 52 16.66 8.81 1.24
N CYS A 53 16.06 8.09 2.18
CA CYS A 53 14.95 8.59 2.98
C CYS A 53 15.32 8.58 4.47
N PRO A 54 15.45 9.73 5.13
CA PRO A 54 15.61 9.75 6.58
C PRO A 54 14.35 9.22 7.25
N ASP A 55 14.50 8.52 8.37
CA ASP A 55 13.39 7.88 9.09
C ASP A 55 12.55 6.98 8.18
N VAL A 56 13.23 6.20 7.34
CA VAL A 56 12.61 5.43 6.27
C VAL A 56 11.53 4.48 6.76
N VAL A 57 11.76 3.78 7.87
CA VAL A 57 10.78 2.80 8.39
C VAL A 57 9.50 3.50 8.82
N GLN A 58 9.62 4.60 9.56
CA GLN A 58 8.46 5.38 10.00
C GLN A 58 7.70 5.96 8.82
N SER A 59 8.42 6.44 7.81
CA SER A 59 7.83 6.98 6.60
C SER A 59 7.03 5.92 5.84
N LEU A 60 7.61 4.72 5.65
CA LEU A 60 6.93 3.61 4.96
C LEU A 60 5.69 3.16 5.71
N GLU A 61 5.76 3.01 7.04
CA GLU A 61 4.60 2.60 7.83
C GLU A 61 3.48 3.63 7.76
N ARG A 62 3.81 4.92 7.81
CA ARG A 62 2.83 5.99 7.68
C ARG A 62 2.14 5.96 6.31
N HIS A 63 2.91 5.76 5.24
CA HIS A 63 2.34 5.66 3.89
C HIS A 63 1.48 4.41 3.72
N LEU A 64 1.87 3.27 4.32
CA LEU A 64 1.04 2.07 4.31
C LEU A 64 -0.29 2.31 5.01
N ASP A 65 -0.28 2.91 6.20
CA ASP A 65 -1.50 3.24 6.91
C ASP A 65 -2.40 4.15 6.08
N ALA A 66 -1.83 5.16 5.44
CA ALA A 66 -2.57 6.09 4.58
C ALA A 66 -3.18 5.38 3.38
N GLN A 67 -2.43 4.49 2.72
CA GLN A 67 -2.92 3.76 1.55
C GLN A 67 -4.16 2.92 1.89
N PHE A 68 -4.13 2.19 2.99
CA PHE A 68 -5.27 1.37 3.39
C PHE A 68 -6.45 2.23 3.87
N ALA A 69 -6.19 3.29 4.61
CA ALA A 69 -7.23 4.21 5.05
C ALA A 69 -7.91 4.89 3.84
N ASP A 70 -7.13 5.39 2.89
CA ASP A 70 -7.65 6.05 1.71
C ASP A 70 -8.45 5.09 0.83
N PHE A 71 -7.98 3.84 0.68
CA PHE A 71 -8.73 2.82 -0.05
C PHE A 71 -10.11 2.60 0.56
N ARG A 72 -10.20 2.47 1.89
CA ARG A 72 -11.47 2.27 2.60
C ARG A 72 -12.41 3.45 2.46
N CYS A 73 -11.87 4.65 2.28
CA CYS A 73 -12.66 5.87 2.15
C CYS A 73 -13.13 6.12 0.71
N THR A 74 -12.72 5.30 -0.26
CA THR A 74 -13.20 5.44 -1.63
C THR A 74 -14.69 5.08 -1.74
N PRO A 75 -15.43 5.69 -2.68
CA PRO A 75 -16.86 5.44 -2.82
C PRO A 75 -17.18 3.95 -3.05
N GLU A 76 -18.19 3.45 -2.38
CA GLU A 76 -18.64 2.05 -2.51
C GLU A 76 -19.04 1.69 -3.94
N GLY A 77 -19.49 2.65 -4.74
CA GLY A 77 -19.84 2.43 -6.13
C GLY A 77 -18.65 2.20 -7.06
N TRP A 78 -17.43 2.49 -6.59
CA TRP A 78 -16.22 2.23 -7.39
C TRP A 78 -15.82 0.77 -7.27
N SER A 79 -15.26 0.21 -8.35
CA SER A 79 -14.63 -1.09 -8.29
C SER A 79 -13.38 -1.03 -7.40
N GLU A 80 -12.98 -2.17 -6.87
CA GLU A 80 -11.76 -2.26 -6.05
C GLU A 80 -10.54 -1.83 -6.87
N THR A 81 -10.48 -2.19 -8.16
CA THR A 81 -9.39 -1.78 -9.05
C THR A 81 -9.36 -0.26 -9.24
N GLN A 82 -10.52 0.36 -9.47
CA GLN A 82 -10.61 1.81 -9.62
C GLN A 82 -10.16 2.52 -8.34
N ALA A 83 -10.63 2.03 -7.19
CA ALA A 83 -10.26 2.58 -5.89
C ALA A 83 -8.74 2.49 -5.66
N ALA A 84 -8.14 1.34 -5.93
CA ALA A 84 -6.70 1.14 -5.76
C ALA A 84 -5.88 2.03 -6.70
N ARG A 85 -6.30 2.17 -7.95
CA ARG A 85 -5.64 3.04 -8.92
C ARG A 85 -5.68 4.49 -8.47
N GLN A 86 -6.81 4.95 -7.96
CA GLN A 86 -6.98 6.32 -7.51
C GLN A 86 -6.10 6.61 -6.30
N VAL A 87 -6.04 5.70 -5.34
CA VAL A 87 -5.20 5.84 -4.15
C VAL A 87 -3.72 5.87 -4.52
N LEU A 88 -3.29 4.99 -5.43
CA LEU A 88 -1.91 4.96 -5.91
C LEU A 88 -1.55 6.24 -6.67
N ALA A 89 -2.46 6.73 -7.52
CA ALA A 89 -2.26 7.98 -8.26
C ALA A 89 -2.13 9.19 -7.31
N ALA A 90 -2.92 9.22 -6.24
CA ALA A 90 -2.84 10.27 -5.24
C ALA A 90 -1.50 10.27 -4.52
N LEU A 91 -0.97 9.09 -4.19
CA LEU A 91 0.37 8.96 -3.60
C LEU A 91 1.44 9.49 -4.56
N ASN A 92 1.39 9.08 -5.82
CA ASN A 92 2.35 9.53 -6.82
C ASN A 92 2.33 11.04 -6.99
N LEU A 93 1.14 11.65 -7.01
CA LEU A 93 1.01 13.10 -7.12
C LEU A 93 1.59 13.81 -5.88
N GLN A 94 1.34 13.29 -4.69
CA GLN A 94 1.89 13.85 -3.46
C GLN A 94 3.43 13.81 -3.45
N LEU A 95 4.00 12.70 -3.87
CA LEU A 95 5.47 12.54 -3.95
C LEU A 95 6.07 13.48 -5.00
N PHE A 96 5.43 13.64 -6.14
CA PHE A 96 5.85 14.55 -7.18
C PHE A 96 5.87 16.00 -6.68
N ARG A 97 4.81 16.43 -5.99
CA ARG A 97 4.73 17.79 -5.42
C ARG A 97 5.81 18.04 -4.39
N ARG A 98 6.12 17.05 -3.55
CA ARG A 98 7.21 17.15 -2.56
C ARG A 98 8.55 17.31 -3.24
N GLN A 99 8.79 16.55 -4.30
CA GLN A 99 10.03 16.62 -5.06
C GLN A 99 10.19 17.99 -5.71
N GLN A 100 9.14 18.54 -6.31
CA GLN A 100 9.17 19.89 -6.89
C GLN A 100 9.40 20.97 -5.86
N ALA A 101 8.88 20.80 -4.65
CA ALA A 101 9.07 21.77 -3.57
C ALA A 101 10.44 21.67 -2.90
N GLY A 102 11.32 20.78 -3.34
CA GLY A 102 12.63 20.53 -2.74
C GLY A 102 12.56 19.90 -1.34
N ARG A 103 11.42 19.36 -0.97
CA ARG A 103 11.22 18.76 0.36
C ARG A 103 11.48 17.26 0.30
N GLY A 104 12.77 16.91 0.32
CA GLY A 104 13.15 15.52 0.39
C GLY A 104 12.95 14.77 -0.91
N ALA A 105 14.06 14.47 -1.56
CA ALA A 105 14.10 13.62 -2.73
C ALA A 105 14.17 12.15 -2.29
N ALA A 106 13.20 11.69 -1.50
CA ALA A 106 13.13 10.28 -1.19
C ALA A 106 12.67 9.52 -2.42
N ASP A 107 13.48 8.58 -2.89
CA ASP A 107 13.05 7.63 -3.92
C ASP A 107 12.07 6.65 -3.28
N LEU A 108 10.80 6.94 -3.36
CA LEU A 108 9.74 6.04 -2.89
C LEU A 108 9.06 5.38 -4.07
N HIS A 109 8.93 4.06 -3.99
CA HIS A 109 8.28 3.25 -5.01
C HIS A 109 7.15 2.44 -4.36
N ALA A 110 6.07 2.27 -5.10
CA ALA A 110 4.89 1.57 -4.63
C ALA A 110 4.41 0.56 -5.66
N GLY A 111 3.94 -0.58 -5.17
CA GLY A 111 3.23 -1.57 -5.98
C GLY A 111 2.01 -2.05 -5.21
N VAL A 112 0.93 -2.30 -5.93
CA VAL A 112 -0.31 -2.80 -5.35
C VAL A 112 -0.74 -4.06 -6.06
N LEU A 113 -0.98 -5.11 -5.30
CA LEU A 113 -1.48 -6.39 -5.80
C LEU A 113 -2.91 -6.58 -5.31
N LEU A 114 -3.81 -6.90 -6.22
CA LEU A 114 -5.21 -7.17 -5.94
C LEU A 114 -5.54 -8.59 -6.35
N MET A 115 -6.05 -9.40 -5.43
CA MET A 115 -6.55 -10.74 -5.71
C MET A 115 -8.00 -10.82 -5.28
N GLN A 116 -8.89 -11.12 -6.21
CA GLN A 116 -10.32 -11.24 -5.95
C GLN A 116 -10.91 -12.34 -6.83
N GLY A 117 -11.45 -13.40 -6.21
CA GLY A 117 -11.89 -14.57 -6.95
C GLY A 117 -10.73 -15.17 -7.73
N ASP A 118 -10.93 -15.32 -9.05
CA ASP A 118 -9.90 -15.85 -9.96
C ASP A 118 -9.06 -14.74 -10.61
N GLU A 119 -9.29 -13.49 -10.23
CA GLU A 119 -8.58 -12.35 -10.82
C GLU A 119 -7.40 -11.94 -9.99
N LEU A 120 -6.29 -11.65 -10.67
CA LEU A 120 -5.07 -11.12 -10.07
C LEU A 120 -4.64 -9.91 -10.89
N GLN A 121 -4.46 -8.77 -10.23
CA GLN A 121 -4.02 -7.54 -10.87
C GLN A 121 -2.85 -6.94 -10.11
N PHE A 122 -1.88 -6.44 -10.84
CA PHE A 122 -0.75 -5.71 -10.27
C PHE A 122 -0.75 -4.29 -10.84
N LEU A 123 -0.70 -3.30 -9.95
CA LEU A 123 -0.67 -1.88 -10.26
C LEU A 123 0.64 -1.28 -9.77
N GLN A 124 1.21 -0.44 -10.60
CA GLN A 124 2.48 0.21 -10.26
C GLN A 124 2.47 1.68 -10.66
#